data_7d767a66475c57eef6c39100aed578f4
#
_entry.id   7d767a66475c57eef6c39100aed578f4
#
_cell.length_a   1.000
_cell.length_b   1.000
_cell.length_c   1.000
_cell.angle_alpha   90.00
_cell.angle_beta   90.00
_cell.angle_gamma   90.00
#
_symmetry.space_group_name_H-M   'P 1'
#
loop_
_entity.id
_entity.type
_entity.pdbx_description
1 polymer ?
#
loop_
_entity_poly.entity_id
_entity_poly.type
_entity_poly.pdbx_seq_one_letter_code
_entity_poly.pdbx_strand_id
1 'polypeptide(L)'
;MNLLDETVGQTNWKREHKLIGDRLYCTVSIYDEEKKEWISKEDVGTESNTEKEKGQASDSFKRACVNWGIGRELYTSPFIWISNKDCKIIGSSGKFKCFDKFEVAKILIDENKTITALAIKNTTSNKIVFVKKPTEGAK
;
A
#
# COMPACT_ATOMS: atom_id res chain seq x y z
N MET A 1 8.51 -3.71 -5.72
CA MET A 1 9.35 -4.63 -6.53
C MET A 1 10.50 -5.16 -5.70
N ASN A 2 11.25 -4.32 -4.98
CA ASN A 2 12.40 -4.78 -4.17
C ASN A 2 12.07 -5.97 -3.26
N LEU A 3 10.90 -6.00 -2.60
CA LEU A 3 10.51 -7.13 -1.76
C LEU A 3 10.41 -8.46 -2.54
N LEU A 4 9.88 -8.44 -3.76
CA LEU A 4 9.84 -9.63 -4.63
C LEU A 4 11.26 -10.04 -5.05
N ASP A 5 12.09 -9.08 -5.45
CA ASP A 5 13.48 -9.33 -5.83
C ASP A 5 14.30 -9.95 -4.68
N GLU A 6 14.09 -9.46 -3.45
CA GLU A 6 14.78 -9.93 -2.25
C GLU A 6 14.26 -11.29 -1.77
N THR A 7 12.97 -11.58 -1.97
CA THR A 7 12.33 -12.80 -1.44
C THR A 7 12.48 -13.99 -2.38
N VAL A 8 12.26 -13.80 -3.67
CA VAL A 8 12.23 -14.91 -4.65
C VAL A 8 13.31 -14.77 -5.73
N GLY A 9 14.04 -13.67 -5.76
CA GLY A 9 15.04 -13.37 -6.80
C GLY A 9 14.44 -12.73 -8.04
N GLN A 10 15.24 -11.92 -8.74
CA GLN A 10 14.79 -11.10 -9.88
C GLN A 10 14.28 -11.92 -11.06
N THR A 11 14.74 -13.16 -11.21
CA THR A 11 14.38 -14.05 -12.34
C THR A 11 13.20 -14.96 -12.04
N ASN A 12 12.82 -15.07 -10.76
CA ASN A 12 11.79 -16.02 -10.32
C ASN A 12 10.41 -15.36 -10.11
N TRP A 13 10.23 -14.15 -10.58
CA TRP A 13 8.92 -13.53 -10.67
C TRP A 13 8.79 -12.72 -11.95
N LYS A 14 7.54 -12.55 -12.41
CA LYS A 14 7.20 -11.71 -13.56
C LYS A 14 5.84 -11.06 -13.37
N ARG A 15 5.61 -9.98 -14.09
CA ARG A 15 4.29 -9.32 -14.17
C ARG A 15 3.89 -9.10 -15.61
N GLU A 16 2.61 -9.23 -15.85
CA GLU A 16 2.00 -8.96 -17.15
C GLU A 16 0.76 -8.09 -16.93
N HIS A 17 0.51 -7.16 -17.85
CA HIS A 17 -0.72 -6.37 -17.85
C HIS A 17 -1.55 -6.77 -19.08
N LYS A 18 -2.86 -6.93 -18.85
CA LYS A 18 -3.83 -7.23 -19.91
C LYS A 18 -5.00 -6.29 -19.81
N LEU A 19 -5.42 -5.75 -20.94
CA LEU A 19 -6.67 -4.99 -21.05
C LEU A 19 -7.80 -5.97 -21.39
N ILE A 20 -8.81 -6.03 -20.52
CA ILE A 20 -10.01 -6.86 -20.72
C ILE A 20 -11.21 -5.91 -20.67
N GLY A 21 -11.83 -5.65 -21.82
CA GLY A 21 -12.80 -4.58 -21.96
C GLY A 21 -12.12 -3.21 -21.78
N ASP A 22 -12.60 -2.45 -20.79
CA ASP A 22 -12.08 -1.14 -20.39
C ASP A 22 -11.22 -1.18 -19.11
N ARG A 23 -10.91 -2.40 -18.61
CA ARG A 23 -10.22 -2.57 -17.34
C ARG A 23 -8.85 -3.20 -17.52
N LEU A 24 -7.86 -2.66 -16.82
CA LEU A 24 -6.50 -3.16 -16.83
C LEU A 24 -6.28 -4.14 -15.67
N TYR A 25 -5.95 -5.37 -16.03
CA TYR A 25 -5.57 -6.44 -15.10
C TYR A 25 -4.05 -6.54 -15.01
N CYS A 26 -3.56 -6.93 -13.86
CA CYS A 26 -2.17 -7.30 -13.65
C CYS A 26 -2.08 -8.72 -13.12
N THR A 27 -1.32 -9.57 -13.81
CA THR A 27 -0.94 -10.89 -13.36
C THR A 27 0.47 -10.84 -12.79
N VAL A 28 0.64 -11.27 -11.54
CA VAL A 28 1.96 -11.48 -10.93
C VAL A 28 2.17 -12.98 -10.79
N SER A 29 3.26 -13.47 -11.39
CA SER A 29 3.62 -14.90 -11.38
C SER A 29 4.93 -15.09 -10.63
N ILE A 30 4.99 -16.14 -9.81
CA ILE A 30 6.19 -16.56 -9.08
C ILE A 30 6.47 -18.01 -9.47
N TYR A 31 7.74 -18.33 -9.69
CA TYR A 31 8.16 -19.70 -9.98
C TYR A 31 8.24 -20.50 -8.69
N ASP A 32 7.52 -21.63 -8.65
CA ASP A 32 7.57 -22.59 -7.55
C ASP A 32 8.58 -23.68 -7.91
N GLU A 33 9.71 -23.72 -7.20
CA GLU A 33 10.79 -24.65 -7.46
C GLU A 33 10.44 -26.11 -7.09
N GLU A 34 9.57 -26.30 -6.10
CA GLU A 34 9.13 -27.65 -5.73
C GLU A 34 8.22 -28.25 -6.77
N LYS A 35 7.26 -27.47 -7.26
CA LYS A 35 6.31 -27.89 -8.30
C LYS A 35 6.84 -27.73 -9.71
N LYS A 36 7.96 -27.01 -9.88
CA LYS A 36 8.57 -26.67 -11.18
C LYS A 36 7.60 -25.99 -12.14
N GLU A 37 6.77 -25.11 -11.62
CA GLU A 37 5.76 -24.39 -12.39
C GLU A 37 5.64 -22.91 -11.99
N TRP A 38 5.10 -22.09 -12.89
CA TRP A 38 4.74 -20.70 -12.61
C TRP A 38 3.34 -20.64 -12.02
N ILE A 39 3.25 -20.19 -10.77
CA ILE A 39 1.97 -19.93 -10.14
C ILE A 39 1.63 -18.45 -10.36
N SER A 40 0.40 -18.17 -10.78
CA SER A 40 -0.04 -16.83 -11.17
C SER A 40 -1.22 -16.36 -10.32
N LYS A 41 -1.21 -15.11 -9.93
CA LYS A 41 -2.33 -14.43 -9.28
C LYS A 41 -2.59 -13.10 -9.97
N GLU A 42 -3.86 -12.81 -10.21
CA GLU A 42 -4.30 -11.67 -11.02
C GLU A 42 -5.27 -10.79 -10.23
N ASP A 43 -5.25 -9.48 -10.50
CA ASP A 43 -6.24 -8.54 -9.99
C ASP A 43 -6.40 -7.36 -10.95
N VAL A 44 -7.52 -6.64 -10.81
CA VAL A 44 -7.89 -5.50 -11.64
C VAL A 44 -7.56 -4.19 -10.94
N GLY A 45 -7.07 -3.22 -11.70
CA GLY A 45 -6.84 -1.85 -11.22
C GLY A 45 -8.05 -0.95 -11.40
N THR A 46 -8.20 0.00 -10.49
CA THR A 46 -9.14 1.10 -10.62
C THR A 46 -8.48 2.33 -11.23
N GLU A 47 -9.24 3.13 -11.96
CA GLU A 47 -8.76 4.38 -12.55
C GLU A 47 -8.44 5.40 -11.46
N SER A 48 -7.35 6.16 -11.66
CA SER A 48 -7.04 7.32 -10.84
C SER A 48 -7.64 8.59 -11.45
N ASN A 49 -7.99 9.57 -10.61
CA ASN A 49 -8.57 10.83 -11.04
C ASN A 49 -7.60 11.76 -11.79
N THR A 50 -6.29 11.50 -11.71
CA THR A 50 -5.26 12.41 -12.25
C THR A 50 -4.46 11.83 -13.41
N GLU A 51 -4.14 10.55 -13.39
CA GLU A 51 -3.40 9.85 -14.45
C GLU A 51 -4.01 8.45 -14.60
N LYS A 52 -5.08 8.34 -15.39
CA LYS A 52 -5.92 7.14 -15.49
C LYS A 52 -5.12 5.86 -15.76
N GLU A 53 -4.39 5.80 -16.85
CA GLU A 53 -3.68 4.59 -17.29
C GLU A 53 -2.55 4.18 -16.33
N LYS A 54 -1.71 5.14 -15.93
CA LYS A 54 -0.61 4.89 -15.00
C LYS A 54 -1.10 4.53 -13.60
N GLY A 55 -2.18 5.19 -13.15
CA GLY A 55 -2.85 4.87 -11.89
C GLY A 55 -3.40 3.46 -11.89
N GLN A 56 -4.11 3.08 -12.95
CA GLN A 56 -4.70 1.75 -13.11
C GLN A 56 -3.64 0.63 -13.17
N ALA A 57 -2.53 0.85 -13.88
CA ALA A 57 -1.42 -0.11 -13.94
C ALA A 57 -0.75 -0.29 -12.57
N SER A 58 -0.53 0.81 -11.83
CA SER A 58 0.05 0.74 -10.49
C SER A 58 -0.90 0.08 -9.49
N ASP A 59 -2.18 0.39 -9.54
CA ASP A 59 -3.19 -0.18 -8.65
C ASP A 59 -3.37 -1.68 -8.89
N SER A 60 -3.53 -2.11 -10.15
CA SER A 60 -3.67 -3.54 -10.50
C SER A 60 -2.46 -4.36 -10.02
N PHE A 61 -1.25 -3.84 -10.18
CA PHE A 61 -0.04 -4.50 -9.69
C PHE A 61 -0.03 -4.65 -8.16
N LYS A 62 -0.35 -3.58 -7.42
CA LYS A 62 -0.42 -3.62 -5.95
C LYS A 62 -1.46 -4.64 -5.48
N ARG A 63 -2.64 -4.69 -6.10
CA ARG A 63 -3.71 -5.62 -5.76
C ARG A 63 -3.32 -7.07 -6.06
N ALA A 64 -2.68 -7.33 -7.20
CA ALA A 64 -2.15 -8.65 -7.52
C ALA A 64 -1.08 -9.11 -6.50
N CYS A 65 -0.23 -8.19 -6.02
CA CYS A 65 0.74 -8.45 -4.94
C CYS A 65 0.05 -8.80 -3.61
N VAL A 66 -1.09 -8.16 -3.27
CA VAL A 66 -1.86 -8.50 -2.06
C VAL A 66 -2.38 -9.93 -2.10
N ASN A 67 -2.74 -10.46 -3.28
CA ASN A 67 -3.12 -11.85 -3.46
C ASN A 67 -1.97 -12.82 -3.11
N TRP A 68 -0.72 -12.38 -3.24
CA TRP A 68 0.48 -13.08 -2.77
C TRP A 68 0.81 -12.85 -1.28
N GLY A 69 0.04 -12.04 -0.58
CA GLY A 69 0.27 -11.70 0.83
C GLY A 69 1.09 -10.44 1.06
N ILE A 70 1.58 -9.81 0.01
CA ILE A 70 2.41 -8.60 0.10
C ILE A 70 1.52 -7.40 0.41
N GLY A 71 1.80 -6.70 1.51
CA GLY A 71 1.07 -5.51 1.91
C GLY A 71 -0.33 -5.76 2.49
N ARG A 72 -0.67 -7.01 2.85
CA ARG A 72 -1.97 -7.34 3.48
C ARG A 72 -2.20 -6.59 4.78
N GLU A 73 -1.17 -6.34 5.55
CA GLU A 73 -1.21 -5.56 6.77
C GLU A 73 -1.78 -4.16 6.57
N LEU A 74 -1.65 -3.57 5.38
CA LEU A 74 -2.19 -2.25 5.07
C LEU A 74 -3.71 -2.19 5.14
N TYR A 75 -4.39 -3.32 4.91
CA TYR A 75 -5.86 -3.42 5.04
C TYR A 75 -6.35 -3.40 6.49
N THR A 76 -5.44 -3.59 7.44
CA THR A 76 -5.72 -3.47 8.88
C THR A 76 -5.33 -2.10 9.44
N SER A 77 -4.92 -1.17 8.56
CA SER A 77 -4.55 0.18 8.96
C SER A 77 -5.74 0.87 9.64
N PRO A 78 -5.52 1.56 10.76
CA PRO A 78 -6.56 2.38 11.37
C PRO A 78 -6.93 3.53 10.45
N PHE A 79 -8.13 4.07 10.62
CA PHE A 79 -8.47 5.34 9.99
C PHE A 79 -7.56 6.44 10.55
N ILE A 80 -6.80 7.08 9.68
CA ILE A 80 -5.83 8.11 10.06
C ILE A 80 -6.44 9.47 9.75
N TRP A 81 -6.69 10.25 10.79
CA TRP A 81 -7.14 11.62 10.67
C TRP A 81 -6.10 12.57 11.24
N ILE A 82 -5.65 13.52 10.41
CA ILE A 82 -4.72 14.58 10.81
C ILE A 82 -5.45 15.91 10.63
N SER A 83 -5.58 16.65 11.71
CA SER A 83 -6.33 17.91 11.70
C SER A 83 -5.51 19.06 11.12
N ASN A 84 -6.17 20.14 10.74
CA ASN A 84 -5.52 21.38 10.30
C ASN A 84 -4.71 22.09 11.39
N LYS A 85 -4.79 21.63 12.64
CA LYS A 85 -3.92 22.08 13.75
C LYS A 85 -2.55 21.42 13.70
N ASP A 86 -2.48 20.22 13.08
CA ASP A 86 -1.29 19.36 13.04
C ASP A 86 -0.62 19.33 11.67
N CYS A 87 -1.24 19.96 10.65
CA CYS A 87 -0.68 20.13 9.32
C CYS A 87 -1.13 21.44 8.68
N LYS A 88 -0.32 21.95 7.73
CA LYS A 88 -0.62 23.19 7.02
C LYS A 88 -1.50 22.92 5.80
N ILE A 89 -2.78 23.25 5.90
CA ILE A 89 -3.71 23.21 4.78
C ILE A 89 -3.78 24.61 4.17
N ILE A 90 -3.57 24.71 2.86
CA ILE A 90 -3.67 25.95 2.10
C ILE A 90 -4.69 25.78 0.97
N GLY A 91 -5.35 26.88 0.65
CA GLY A 91 -6.33 26.90 -0.44
C GLY A 91 -7.54 27.76 -0.10
N SER A 92 -8.39 27.94 -1.12
CA SER A 92 -9.63 28.71 -1.03
C SER A 92 -10.67 28.12 -2.00
N SER A 93 -11.95 28.51 -1.83
CA SER A 93 -13.04 28.18 -2.76
C SER A 93 -13.19 26.66 -2.99
N GLY A 94 -13.05 25.84 -1.95
CA GLY A 94 -13.22 24.39 -2.03
C GLY A 94 -12.03 23.62 -2.59
N LYS A 95 -10.94 24.29 -2.98
CA LYS A 95 -9.70 23.64 -3.42
C LYS A 95 -8.62 23.77 -2.34
N PHE A 96 -8.50 22.74 -1.50
CA PHE A 96 -7.52 22.68 -0.42
C PHE A 96 -6.40 21.71 -0.74
N LYS A 97 -5.16 22.03 -0.32
CA LYS A 97 -3.97 21.20 -0.48
C LYS A 97 -3.14 21.23 0.80
N CYS A 98 -2.48 20.11 1.09
CA CYS A 98 -1.47 20.01 2.12
C CYS A 98 -0.15 19.60 1.45
N PHE A 99 0.93 20.35 1.70
CA PHE A 99 2.28 20.04 1.19
C PHE A 99 3.19 19.50 2.28
N ASP A 100 2.70 19.39 3.51
CA ASP A 100 3.45 18.74 4.57
C ASP A 100 3.73 17.29 4.21
N LYS A 101 4.88 16.81 4.65
CA LYS A 101 5.31 15.42 4.44
C LYS A 101 5.09 14.62 5.72
N PHE A 102 4.62 13.40 5.56
CA PHE A 102 4.32 12.50 6.67
C PHE A 102 5.11 11.21 6.51
N GLU A 103 5.56 10.65 7.62
CA GLU A 103 6.22 9.34 7.68
C GLU A 103 5.70 8.51 8.85
N VAL A 104 5.84 7.21 8.75
CA VAL A 104 5.56 6.29 9.85
C VAL A 104 6.74 6.35 10.82
N ALA A 105 6.52 6.93 12.01
CA ALA A 105 7.52 7.01 13.06
C ALA A 105 7.64 5.70 13.85
N LYS A 106 6.52 4.97 14.02
CA LYS A 106 6.47 3.66 14.68
C LYS A 106 5.31 2.86 14.14
N ILE A 107 5.52 1.57 13.93
CA ILE A 107 4.50 0.60 13.56
C ILE A 107 4.75 -0.71 14.29
N LEU A 108 3.68 -1.33 14.81
CA LEU A 108 3.70 -2.70 15.31
C LEU A 108 2.67 -3.51 14.54
N ILE A 109 3.10 -4.66 14.07
CA ILE A 109 2.28 -5.62 13.32
C ILE A 109 2.38 -6.95 14.06
N ASP A 110 1.24 -7.57 14.33
CA ASP A 110 1.17 -8.88 14.99
C ASP A 110 1.38 -10.03 13.99
N GLU A 111 1.36 -11.26 14.50
CA GLU A 111 1.49 -12.49 13.72
C GLU A 111 0.37 -12.70 12.70
N ASN A 112 -0.80 -12.09 12.93
CA ASN A 112 -1.95 -12.11 12.01
C ASN A 112 -1.88 -11.02 10.93
N LYS A 113 -0.75 -10.32 10.80
CA LYS A 113 -0.57 -9.19 9.88
C LYS A 113 -1.51 -8.03 10.19
N THR A 114 -1.89 -7.84 11.45
CA THR A 114 -2.72 -6.72 11.90
C THR A 114 -1.85 -5.59 12.45
N ILE A 115 -2.09 -4.35 12.01
CA ILE A 115 -1.43 -3.17 12.58
C ILE A 115 -2.03 -2.88 13.94
N THR A 116 -1.30 -3.25 15.00
CA THR A 116 -1.74 -3.09 16.40
C THR A 116 -1.39 -1.73 16.98
N ALA A 117 -0.29 -1.12 16.54
CA ALA A 117 0.07 0.24 16.93
C ALA A 117 0.67 1.01 15.74
N LEU A 118 0.41 2.31 15.71
CA LEU A 118 0.90 3.19 14.64
C LEU A 118 1.13 4.60 15.17
N ALA A 119 2.28 5.20 14.87
CA ALA A 119 2.54 6.61 15.09
C ALA A 119 3.01 7.26 13.79
N ILE A 120 2.42 8.40 13.44
CA ILE A 120 2.77 9.18 12.26
C ILE A 120 3.37 10.51 12.69
N LYS A 121 4.45 10.87 12.03
CA LYS A 121 5.17 12.12 12.20
C LYS A 121 4.98 12.99 10.96
N ASN A 122 4.63 14.25 11.19
CA ASN A 122 4.76 15.29 10.18
C ASN A 122 6.23 15.73 10.15
N THR A 123 6.95 15.38 9.08
CA THR A 123 8.39 15.67 8.96
C THR A 123 8.67 17.16 8.67
N THR A 124 7.69 17.88 8.13
CA THR A 124 7.80 19.32 7.89
C THR A 124 7.79 20.11 9.20
N SER A 125 6.95 19.74 10.15
CA SER A 125 6.88 20.37 11.48
C SER A 125 7.67 19.65 12.56
N ASN A 126 8.20 18.47 12.25
CA ASN A 126 8.93 17.57 13.16
C ASN A 126 8.11 17.10 14.38
N LYS A 127 6.78 16.97 14.24
CA LYS A 127 5.86 16.60 15.32
C LYS A 127 5.17 15.29 15.06
N ILE A 128 4.88 14.51 16.12
CA ILE A 128 3.96 13.37 16.04
C ILE A 128 2.54 13.90 15.96
N VAL A 129 1.81 13.53 14.91
CA VAL A 129 0.48 14.08 14.58
C VAL A 129 -0.63 13.03 14.64
N PHE A 130 -0.27 11.76 14.76
CA PHE A 130 -1.22 10.66 14.93
C PHE A 130 -0.60 9.54 15.76
N VAL A 131 -1.36 8.98 16.71
CA VAL A 131 -0.97 7.81 17.50
C VAL A 131 -2.16 6.88 17.69
N LYS A 132 -2.03 5.64 17.23
CA LYS A 132 -2.84 4.48 17.66
C LYS A 132 -2.02 3.68 18.65
N LYS A 133 -2.47 3.59 19.90
CA LYS A 133 -1.88 2.70 20.90
C LYS A 133 -2.34 1.26 20.70
N PRO A 134 -1.56 0.26 21.12
CA PRO A 134 -2.03 -1.13 21.17
C PRO A 134 -3.33 -1.19 22.00
N THR A 135 -4.29 -2.00 21.55
CA THR A 135 -5.48 -2.30 22.36
C THR A 135 -5.04 -3.17 23.53
N GLU A 136 -5.20 -2.72 24.77
CA GLU A 136 -4.96 -3.54 25.93
C GLU A 136 -5.94 -4.72 25.89
N GLY A 137 -5.43 -5.95 25.73
CA GLY A 137 -6.25 -7.16 25.83
C GLY A 137 -6.17 -8.19 24.71
N ALA A 138 -5.33 -8.01 23.69
CA ALA A 138 -5.03 -9.10 22.77
C ALA A 138 -3.86 -9.92 23.34
N LYS A 139 -4.21 -10.94 24.17
CA LYS A 139 -3.34 -12.06 24.51
C LYS A 139 -3.49 -13.13 23.44
#